data_2fe4d5fd01756428c1d2dd9021a707a7
#
_entry.id   2fe4d5fd01756428c1d2dd9021a707a7
#
_cell.length_a   1.000
_cell.length_b   1.000
_cell.length_c   1.000
_cell.angle_alpha   90.00
_cell.angle_beta   90.00
_cell.angle_gamma   90.00
#
_symmetry.space_group_name_H-M   'P 1'
#
loop_
_entity.id
_entity.type
_entity.pdbx_description
1 polymer ?
#
loop_
_entity_poly.entity_id
_entity_poly.type
_entity_poly.pdbx_seq_one_letter_code
_entity_poly.pdbx_strand_id
1 'polypeptide(L)'
;MRPDGRNVSDRPDGGRGIGINAIDRSRFDHIGLITEDVKDDETFVAATRVWVTNPRVSSFNIEWLRFEPDSPITGLLRSSPHVAYRVDDIARAIEGQKVLAEPFDPTGRGDNFLRVAFVEVDGAVIELMQYGNPDETGWF
;
A
#
# COMPACT_ATOMS: atom_id res chain seq x y z
N MET A 1 14.69 -6.44 -18.63
CA MET A 1 15.35 -7.54 -18.62
C MET A 1 16.78 -7.31 -18.35
N ARG A 2 17.46 -8.18 -17.93
CA ARG A 2 18.77 -8.03 -17.68
C ARG A 2 19.45 -8.46 -18.85
N PRO A 3 20.12 -7.60 -19.48
CA PRO A 3 20.73 -7.89 -20.73
C PRO A 3 21.72 -8.98 -20.63
N ASP A 4 22.35 -9.06 -19.53
CA ASP A 4 23.40 -10.05 -19.38
C ASP A 4 22.87 -11.38 -18.92
N GLY A 5 21.59 -11.52 -18.90
CA GLY A 5 21.02 -12.73 -18.39
C GLY A 5 21.16 -12.92 -16.92
N ARG A 6 21.97 -12.14 -16.30
CA ARG A 6 22.04 -12.20 -14.90
C ARG A 6 20.78 -11.63 -14.38
N ASN A 7 20.29 -12.14 -13.36
CA ASN A 7 19.04 -11.68 -12.86
C ASN A 7 19.17 -11.46 -11.38
N VAL A 8 18.09 -11.07 -10.78
CA VAL A 8 18.13 -10.70 -9.39
C VAL A 8 18.50 -11.84 -8.48
N SER A 9 18.29 -13.04 -8.91
CA SER A 9 18.66 -14.17 -8.07
C SER A 9 20.15 -14.30 -7.92
N ASP A 10 20.90 -13.63 -8.74
CA ASP A 10 22.34 -13.66 -8.62
C ASP A 10 22.88 -12.72 -7.57
N ARG A 11 22.03 -11.92 -6.98
CA ARG A 11 22.48 -11.01 -5.97
C ARG A 11 22.92 -11.77 -4.74
N PRO A 12 23.95 -11.29 -4.08
CA PRO A 12 24.42 -11.97 -2.88
C PRO A 12 23.37 -12.01 -1.79
N ASP A 13 22.43 -11.10 -1.86
CA ASP A 13 21.40 -11.02 -0.86
C ASP A 13 20.13 -11.69 -1.33
N GLY A 14 20.23 -12.62 -2.24
CA GLY A 14 19.05 -13.23 -2.84
C GLY A 14 18.02 -13.69 -1.84
N GLY A 15 18.49 -14.13 -0.70
CA GLY A 15 17.55 -14.56 0.34
C GLY A 15 16.69 -13.45 0.87
N ARG A 16 17.17 -12.24 0.80
CA ARG A 16 16.36 -11.13 1.25
C ARG A 16 15.27 -10.77 0.30
N GLY A 17 15.34 -11.28 -0.89
CA GLY A 17 14.32 -10.98 -1.86
C GLY A 17 12.95 -11.49 -1.50
N ILE A 18 12.87 -12.22 -0.39
CA ILE A 18 11.57 -12.71 0.03
C ILE A 18 10.62 -11.63 0.49
N GLY A 19 11.12 -10.44 0.80
CA GLY A 19 10.24 -9.37 1.19
C GLY A 19 9.39 -8.88 0.03
N ILE A 20 9.60 -7.62 -0.35
CA ILE A 20 8.79 -6.99 -1.39
C ILE A 20 8.94 -7.71 -2.73
N ASN A 21 10.08 -8.30 -2.99
CA ASN A 21 10.32 -8.96 -4.27
C ASN A 21 9.55 -10.25 -4.45
N ALA A 22 8.97 -10.78 -3.39
CA ALA A 22 8.19 -12.00 -3.45
C ALA A 22 6.71 -11.74 -3.64
N ILE A 23 6.31 -10.50 -3.78
CA ILE A 23 4.89 -10.15 -3.93
C ILE A 23 4.42 -10.60 -5.30
N ASP A 24 3.36 -11.39 -5.30
CA ASP A 24 2.73 -11.87 -6.51
C ASP A 24 1.88 -10.74 -7.09
N ARG A 25 2.14 -10.37 -8.31
CA ARG A 25 1.40 -9.27 -8.93
C ARG A 25 -0.09 -9.60 -9.10
N SER A 26 -0.49 -10.85 -9.03
CA SER A 26 -1.90 -11.19 -9.03
C SER A 26 -2.60 -10.74 -7.75
N ARG A 27 -1.82 -10.34 -6.75
CA ARG A 27 -2.34 -9.82 -5.49
C ARG A 27 -2.53 -8.30 -5.52
N PHE A 28 -2.42 -7.68 -6.67
CA PHE A 28 -2.72 -6.27 -6.84
C PHE A 28 -4.12 -5.96 -6.33
N ASP A 29 -4.24 -4.88 -5.56
CA ASP A 29 -5.52 -4.50 -4.99
C ASP A 29 -6.06 -3.23 -5.64
N HIS A 30 -5.29 -2.17 -5.62
CA HIS A 30 -5.76 -0.90 -6.16
C HIS A 30 -4.61 0.06 -6.41
N ILE A 31 -4.94 1.15 -7.10
CA ILE A 31 -4.02 2.26 -7.27
C ILE A 31 -4.61 3.47 -6.55
N GLY A 32 -3.77 4.18 -5.80
CA GLY A 32 -4.18 5.38 -5.09
C GLY A 32 -3.72 6.61 -5.83
N LEU A 33 -4.63 7.53 -6.08
CA LEU A 33 -4.36 8.77 -6.78
C LEU A 33 -4.74 9.94 -5.89
N ILE A 34 -3.90 10.97 -5.91
CA ILE A 34 -4.10 12.15 -5.07
C ILE A 34 -5.04 13.11 -5.79
N THR A 35 -5.96 13.70 -5.05
CA THR A 35 -6.88 14.71 -5.58
C THR A 35 -7.13 15.78 -4.53
N GLU A 36 -7.56 16.96 -4.98
CA GLU A 36 -8.09 17.99 -4.08
C GLU A 36 -9.60 18.09 -4.20
N ASP A 37 -10.20 17.33 -5.10
CA ASP A 37 -11.63 17.36 -5.32
C ASP A 37 -12.36 16.50 -4.30
N VAL A 38 -13.45 17.02 -3.76
CA VAL A 38 -14.33 16.25 -2.89
C VAL A 38 -15.06 15.23 -3.73
N LYS A 39 -15.01 13.97 -3.31
CA LYS A 39 -15.69 12.87 -4.00
C LYS A 39 -16.91 12.43 -3.19
N ASP A 40 -17.86 11.78 -3.88
CA ASP A 40 -19.14 11.46 -3.26
C ASP A 40 -19.04 10.44 -2.13
N ASP A 41 -18.19 9.46 -2.28
CA ASP A 41 -18.15 8.31 -1.37
C ASP A 41 -16.91 8.32 -0.48
N GLU A 42 -16.52 9.48 0.00
CA GLU A 42 -15.32 9.56 0.82
C GLU A 42 -15.55 9.00 2.20
N THR A 43 -14.56 8.26 2.68
CA THR A 43 -14.45 7.81 4.06
C THR A 43 -13.22 8.47 4.68
N PHE A 44 -13.37 8.98 5.90
CA PHE A 44 -12.27 9.64 6.57
C PHE A 44 -11.41 8.62 7.33
N VAL A 45 -10.11 8.64 7.07
CA VAL A 45 -9.15 7.81 7.78
C VAL A 45 -8.47 8.69 8.83
N ALA A 46 -8.87 8.50 10.09
CA ALA A 46 -8.45 9.40 11.15
C ALA A 46 -6.94 9.35 11.41
N ALA A 47 -6.34 8.17 11.27
CA ALA A 47 -4.90 8.01 11.56
C ALA A 47 -4.03 8.90 10.68
N THR A 48 -4.43 9.11 9.43
CA THR A 48 -3.66 9.86 8.47
C THR A 48 -4.34 11.15 8.05
N ARG A 49 -5.55 11.38 8.52
CA ARG A 49 -6.38 12.55 8.20
C ARG A 49 -6.49 12.74 6.69
N VAL A 50 -6.93 11.67 6.04
CA VAL A 50 -7.14 11.65 4.60
C VAL A 50 -8.54 11.12 4.31
N TRP A 51 -9.18 11.69 3.28
CA TRP A 51 -10.45 11.18 2.77
C TRP A 51 -10.15 10.26 1.61
N VAL A 52 -10.73 9.07 1.64
CA VAL A 52 -10.45 8.06 0.61
C VAL A 52 -11.76 7.54 0.04
N THR A 53 -11.74 7.17 -1.23
CA THR A 53 -12.87 6.51 -1.87
C THR A 53 -12.65 5.01 -1.90
N ASN A 54 -13.73 4.28 -2.13
CA ASN A 54 -13.69 2.82 -2.16
C ASN A 54 -13.28 2.33 -3.56
N PRO A 55 -12.11 1.72 -3.69
CA PRO A 55 -11.67 1.22 -5.00
C PRO A 55 -12.53 0.09 -5.53
N ARG A 56 -13.30 -0.58 -4.66
CA ARG A 56 -14.18 -1.68 -5.13
C ARG A 56 -15.30 -1.20 -6.03
N VAL A 57 -15.70 0.07 -5.91
CA VAL A 57 -16.78 0.60 -6.77
C VAL A 57 -16.22 1.24 -8.03
N SER A 58 -14.92 1.32 -8.18
CA SER A 58 -14.29 1.85 -9.40
C SER A 58 -14.04 0.72 -10.38
N SER A 59 -14.35 0.95 -11.66
CA SER A 59 -14.06 -0.06 -12.69
C SER A 59 -12.58 -0.35 -12.85
N PHE A 60 -11.73 0.53 -12.34
CA PHE A 60 -10.29 0.42 -12.55
C PHE A 60 -9.54 0.24 -11.24
N ASN A 61 -10.24 -0.06 -10.16
CA ASN A 61 -9.64 -0.21 -8.84
C ASN A 61 -8.88 1.06 -8.43
N ILE A 62 -9.49 2.21 -8.63
CA ILE A 62 -8.89 3.48 -8.26
C ILE A 62 -9.44 3.93 -6.91
N GLU A 63 -8.52 4.26 -6.01
CA GLU A 63 -8.82 4.93 -4.76
C GLU A 63 -8.36 6.37 -4.89
N TRP A 64 -9.26 7.33 -4.62
CA TRP A 64 -8.88 8.73 -4.60
C TRP A 64 -8.57 9.14 -3.17
N LEU A 65 -7.46 9.87 -2.99
CA LEU A 65 -7.03 10.33 -1.67
C LEU A 65 -7.00 11.84 -1.65
N ARG A 66 -7.71 12.40 -0.69
CA ARG A 66 -7.75 13.85 -0.48
C ARG A 66 -7.29 14.13 0.94
N PHE A 67 -6.08 14.64 1.08
CA PHE A 67 -5.50 14.90 2.40
C PHE A 67 -6.04 16.18 2.99
N GLU A 68 -6.38 16.13 4.30
CA GLU A 68 -6.68 17.35 5.02
C GLU A 68 -5.43 18.21 5.12
N PRO A 69 -5.58 19.55 5.16
CA PRO A 69 -4.39 20.41 5.26
C PRO A 69 -3.52 20.10 6.45
N ASP A 70 -4.11 19.64 7.54
CA ASP A 70 -3.38 19.32 8.78
C ASP A 70 -3.03 17.85 8.90
N SER A 71 -3.11 17.09 7.82
CA SER A 71 -2.67 15.69 7.85
C SER A 71 -1.21 15.62 8.26
N PRO A 72 -0.85 14.66 9.13
CA PRO A 72 0.54 14.49 9.52
C PRO A 72 1.40 13.87 8.43
N ILE A 73 0.79 13.41 7.35
CA ILE A 73 1.52 12.74 6.27
C ILE A 73 2.26 13.76 5.43
N THR A 74 3.53 13.47 5.15
CA THR A 74 4.40 14.36 4.37
C THR A 74 5.20 13.53 3.37
N GLY A 75 5.96 14.22 2.52
CA GLY A 75 6.88 13.59 1.59
C GLY A 75 6.16 12.81 0.50
N LEU A 76 6.81 11.75 0.04
CA LEU A 76 6.29 10.95 -1.07
C LEU A 76 4.93 10.35 -0.77
N LEU A 77 4.73 9.93 0.45
CA LEU A 77 3.45 9.30 0.82
C LEU A 77 2.28 10.25 0.60
N ARG A 78 2.50 11.54 0.78
CA ARG A 78 1.46 12.53 0.56
C ARG A 78 1.35 12.98 -0.90
N SER A 79 2.47 13.05 -1.60
CA SER A 79 2.49 13.70 -2.90
C SER A 79 2.47 12.75 -4.08
N SER A 80 2.69 11.47 -3.85
CA SER A 80 2.87 10.50 -4.94
C SER A 80 1.70 9.52 -4.99
N PRO A 81 1.31 9.07 -6.17
CA PRO A 81 0.40 7.93 -6.29
C PRO A 81 1.02 6.71 -5.62
N HIS A 82 0.17 5.75 -5.28
CA HIS A 82 0.68 4.48 -4.77
C HIS A 82 -0.03 3.31 -5.42
N VAL A 83 0.62 2.15 -5.36
CA VAL A 83 0.06 0.90 -5.86
C VAL A 83 -0.03 -0.04 -4.67
N ALA A 84 -1.18 -0.66 -4.48
CA ALA A 84 -1.43 -1.48 -3.31
C ALA A 84 -1.51 -2.96 -3.67
N TYR A 85 -0.88 -3.77 -2.83
CA TYR A 85 -0.88 -5.23 -2.97
C TYR A 85 -1.23 -5.88 -1.65
N ARG A 86 -1.94 -6.99 -1.71
CA ARG A 86 -2.17 -7.80 -0.53
C ARG A 86 -0.96 -8.67 -0.25
N VAL A 87 -0.68 -8.86 1.03
CA VAL A 87 0.40 -9.73 1.48
C VAL A 87 -0.13 -10.59 2.62
N ASP A 88 0.51 -11.73 2.83
CA ASP A 88 0.12 -12.62 3.90
C ASP A 88 0.77 -12.26 5.23
N ASP A 89 1.92 -11.60 5.19
CA ASP A 89 2.67 -11.26 6.39
C ASP A 89 3.36 -9.91 6.18
N ILE A 90 2.72 -8.87 6.69
CA ILE A 90 3.19 -7.51 6.45
C ILE A 90 4.53 -7.25 7.15
N ALA A 91 4.72 -7.81 8.33
CA ALA A 91 5.97 -7.62 9.06
C ALA A 91 7.14 -8.17 8.25
N ARG A 92 6.95 -9.30 7.62
CA ARG A 92 7.98 -9.91 6.81
C ARG A 92 8.17 -9.17 5.50
N ALA A 93 7.08 -8.68 4.92
CA ALA A 93 7.15 -7.99 3.63
C ALA A 93 7.95 -6.69 3.73
N ILE A 94 7.93 -6.02 4.88
CA ILE A 94 8.64 -4.75 5.01
C ILE A 94 10.10 -4.90 5.45
N GLU A 95 10.53 -6.11 5.76
CA GLU A 95 11.92 -6.33 6.19
C GLU A 95 12.89 -5.85 5.13
N GLY A 96 13.84 -5.01 5.54
CA GLY A 96 14.86 -4.51 4.63
C GLY A 96 14.38 -3.45 3.66
N GLN A 97 13.12 -3.03 3.76
CA GLN A 97 12.57 -2.02 2.86
C GLN A 97 12.67 -0.64 3.47
N LYS A 98 12.60 0.38 2.62
CA LYS A 98 12.52 1.76 3.07
C LYS A 98 11.08 2.05 3.45
N VAL A 99 10.79 2.02 4.74
CA VAL A 99 9.42 2.15 5.23
C VAL A 99 9.02 3.61 5.31
N LEU A 100 7.91 3.95 4.67
CA LEU A 100 7.35 5.29 4.71
C LEU A 100 6.28 5.41 5.81
N ALA A 101 5.58 4.33 6.08
CA ALA A 101 4.63 4.25 7.19
C ALA A 101 4.65 2.84 7.74
N GLU A 102 4.92 2.72 9.04
CA GLU A 102 4.91 1.44 9.73
C GLU A 102 3.49 0.87 9.76
N PRO A 103 3.36 -0.45 9.92
CA PRO A 103 2.03 -1.07 9.91
C PRO A 103 1.06 -0.42 10.89
N PHE A 104 -0.13 -0.12 10.40
CA PHE A 104 -1.17 0.47 11.23
C PHE A 104 -2.54 0.00 10.73
N ASP A 105 -3.56 0.26 11.54
CA ASP A 105 -4.95 -0.08 11.24
C ASP A 105 -5.63 1.16 10.65
N PRO A 106 -5.89 1.19 9.34
CA PRO A 106 -6.52 2.36 8.73
C PRO A 106 -8.00 2.46 9.04
N THR A 107 -8.59 1.37 9.52
CA THR A 107 -10.04 1.34 9.79
C THR A 107 -10.40 1.94 11.13
N GLY A 108 -9.47 1.97 12.06
CA GLY A 108 -9.75 2.39 13.42
C GLY A 108 -10.59 1.39 14.21
N ARG A 109 -10.87 0.21 13.66
CA ARG A 109 -11.74 -0.77 14.31
C ARG A 109 -11.06 -1.52 15.45
N GLY A 110 -9.74 -1.67 15.36
CA GLY A 110 -8.98 -2.34 16.41
C GLY A 110 -9.22 -3.82 16.52
N ASP A 111 -9.73 -4.45 15.46
CA ASP A 111 -10.11 -5.85 15.47
C ASP A 111 -9.26 -6.69 14.52
N ASN A 112 -8.11 -6.16 14.11
CA ASN A 112 -7.20 -6.83 13.19
C ASN A 112 -7.83 -7.15 11.83
N PHE A 113 -8.87 -6.41 11.46
CA PHE A 113 -9.50 -6.60 10.17
C PHE A 113 -8.52 -6.34 9.04
N LEU A 114 -7.75 -5.25 9.15
CA LEU A 114 -6.82 -4.84 8.11
C LEU A 114 -5.66 -4.10 8.73
N ARG A 115 -4.46 -4.41 8.25
CA ARG A 115 -3.27 -3.63 8.56
C ARG A 115 -2.62 -3.23 7.26
N VAL A 116 -2.08 -2.02 7.21
CA VAL A 116 -1.41 -1.52 6.03
C VAL A 116 -0.07 -0.91 6.41
N ALA A 117 0.86 -0.94 5.47
CA ALA A 117 2.14 -0.27 5.60
C ALA A 117 2.51 0.28 4.23
N PHE A 118 3.39 1.26 4.20
CA PHE A 118 3.85 1.85 2.95
C PHE A 118 5.36 1.80 2.88
N VAL A 119 5.88 1.42 1.73
CA VAL A 119 7.32 1.38 1.49
C VAL A 119 7.64 2.11 0.19
N GLU A 120 8.90 2.52 0.07
CA GLU A 120 9.38 3.12 -1.16
C GLU A 120 10.27 2.11 -1.87
N VAL A 121 9.98 1.85 -3.14
CA VAL A 121 10.77 0.94 -3.97
C VAL A 121 11.11 1.69 -5.26
N ASP A 122 12.38 2.02 -5.43
CA ASP A 122 12.86 2.73 -6.63
C ASP A 122 12.06 3.99 -6.92
N GLY A 123 11.70 4.71 -5.88
CA GLY A 123 10.93 5.94 -6.02
C GLY A 123 9.43 5.75 -6.09
N ALA A 124 8.96 4.53 -6.17
CA ALA A 124 7.53 4.24 -6.19
C ALA A 124 7.03 3.99 -4.78
N VAL A 125 5.81 4.44 -4.52
CA VAL A 125 5.16 4.19 -3.22
C VAL A 125 4.30 2.95 -3.36
N ILE A 126 4.57 1.96 -2.52
CA ILE A 126 3.86 0.68 -2.53
C ILE A 126 3.15 0.54 -1.19
N GLU A 127 1.85 0.29 -1.26
CA GLU A 127 1.06 -0.03 -0.07
C GLU A 127 0.96 -1.54 0.06
N LEU A 128 1.19 -2.03 1.28
CA LEU A 128 1.07 -3.46 1.57
C LEU A 128 -0.11 -3.63 2.51
N MET A 129 -1.01 -4.55 2.16
CA MET A 129 -2.26 -4.74 2.87
C MET A 129 -2.36 -6.17 3.37
N GLN A 130 -2.58 -6.33 4.66
CA GLN A 130 -2.79 -7.65 5.24
C GLN A 130 -4.15 -7.66 5.93
N TYR A 131 -5.08 -8.43 5.37
CA TYR A 131 -6.37 -8.65 6.00
C TYR A 131 -6.25 -9.76 7.04
N GLY A 132 -7.01 -9.62 8.12
CA GLY A 132 -7.05 -10.67 9.13
C GLY A 132 -7.62 -11.96 8.59
N ASN A 133 -8.59 -11.84 7.68
CA ASN A 133 -9.13 -12.98 6.95
C ASN A 133 -8.56 -12.93 5.54
N PRO A 134 -7.71 -13.89 5.14
CA PRO A 134 -7.09 -13.83 3.80
C PRO A 134 -8.11 -13.93 2.66
N ASP A 135 -9.32 -14.38 2.93
CA ASP A 135 -10.35 -14.47 1.91
C ASP A 135 -11.19 -13.19 1.79
N GLU A 136 -10.84 -12.18 2.57
CA GLU A 136 -11.58 -10.93 2.53
C GLU A 136 -11.51 -10.29 1.16
N THR A 137 -12.65 -9.90 0.60
CA THR A 137 -12.69 -9.25 -0.70
C THR A 137 -12.53 -7.75 -0.61
N GLY A 138 -12.79 -7.17 0.54
CA GLY A 138 -12.68 -5.81 0.80
C GLY A 138 -12.79 -5.00 0.65
N TRP A 139 -13.15 -3.98 1.00
CA TRP A 139 -12.71 -2.66 1.45
C TRP A 139 -13.15 -2.47 2.92
N PHE A 140 -12.59 -1.54 3.60
CA PHE A 140 -12.97 -1.25 4.98
C PHE A 140 -13.90 -0.06 5.09
#